data_ee6fc8032288a39dcb89e31d964b0163
#
_entry.id   ee6fc8032288a39dcb89e31d964b0163
#
_cell.length_a   1.000
_cell.length_b   1.000
_cell.length_c   1.000
_cell.angle_alpha   90.00
_cell.angle_beta   90.00
_cell.angle_gamma   90.00
#
_symmetry.space_group_name_H-M   'P 1'
#
loop_
_entity.id
_entity.type
_entity.pdbx_description
1 polymer ?
#
loop_
_entity_poly.entity_id
_entity_poly.type
_entity_poly.pdbx_seq_one_letter_code
_entity_poly.pdbx_strand_id
1 'polypeptide(L)'
;MEKYWVSKSTYTKVLSARVAAAEVLAQVLRGQSLSALLPKYANRVLEKDRSLFKEICFGSLRWYPQIALLIKRLVEKPLREKDLEIQGLIACGIYQLMHLRTSEHAVVNETVAATKGLNRVWAKGLVNAVLRTFQREKASLLDEQVGNNVFQTAHPKWLLKKLEEAWLPALAAEIVAGNNERGPMTLRVNTLRQSRDDYLEQLKTADIIAEATQFSGAGITLATAVDVLQLPGFEDGEISVQDEAAQLAASLLLLEPHQVVLDACCAPGGKTCHILETEPGIKSLLAIDSEPRRMLKVEENLNRLKLKSDLKTADAGTLDAWWDKTPFDRILLDAPCSATGVIRRHPDIKILRKPSDIDKLSQIQATLLERLWQTLANEGIL
;
A
#
# COMPACT_ATOMS: atom_id res chain seq x y z
N MET A 1 -23.55 28.61 -38.36
CA MET A 1 -22.50 27.58 -38.62
C MET A 1 -21.76 27.37 -37.30
N GLU A 2 -22.28 26.50 -36.44
CA GLU A 2 -21.66 26.11 -35.19
C GLU A 2 -20.68 24.96 -35.44
N LYS A 3 -19.43 25.21 -35.18
CA LYS A 3 -18.37 24.17 -35.24
C LYS A 3 -18.42 23.34 -33.99
N TYR A 4 -18.96 22.13 -34.10
CA TYR A 4 -18.83 21.09 -33.08
C TYR A 4 -17.34 20.72 -32.89
N TRP A 5 -16.78 21.05 -31.74
CA TRP A 5 -15.51 20.52 -31.27
C TRP A 5 -15.75 19.08 -30.79
N VAL A 6 -15.43 18.12 -31.65
CA VAL A 6 -15.31 16.70 -31.23
C VAL A 6 -14.04 16.59 -30.41
N SER A 7 -14.17 16.40 -29.10
CA SER A 7 -13.06 16.09 -28.23
C SER A 7 -12.40 14.79 -28.73
N LYS A 8 -11.10 14.85 -29.06
CA LYS A 8 -10.32 13.66 -29.35
C LYS A 8 -10.33 12.78 -28.11
N SER A 9 -11.18 11.74 -28.10
CA SER A 9 -11.09 10.63 -27.17
C SER A 9 -9.69 10.04 -27.29
N THR A 10 -8.87 10.28 -26.28
CA THR A 10 -7.56 9.62 -26.13
C THR A 10 -7.83 8.15 -25.87
N TYR A 11 -7.80 7.35 -26.93
CA TYR A 11 -7.82 5.89 -26.81
C TYR A 11 -6.63 5.46 -25.97
N THR A 12 -6.85 5.19 -24.70
CA THR A 12 -5.80 4.70 -23.80
C THR A 12 -5.41 3.30 -24.26
N LYS A 13 -4.20 3.14 -24.77
CA LYS A 13 -3.69 1.87 -25.27
C LYS A 13 -3.83 0.78 -24.20
N VAL A 14 -4.57 -0.29 -24.52
CA VAL A 14 -4.69 -1.47 -23.68
C VAL A 14 -3.33 -2.17 -23.59
N LEU A 15 -2.91 -2.50 -22.40
CA LEU A 15 -1.65 -3.18 -22.10
C LEU A 15 -1.88 -4.61 -21.65
N SER A 16 -0.96 -5.51 -21.99
CA SER A 16 -0.94 -6.82 -21.34
C SER A 16 -0.49 -6.68 -19.88
N ALA A 17 -0.89 -7.62 -19.02
CA ALA A 17 -0.51 -7.62 -17.60
C ALA A 17 1.01 -7.47 -17.39
N ARG A 18 1.83 -8.13 -18.21
CA ARG A 18 3.29 -8.11 -18.10
C ARG A 18 3.90 -6.79 -18.56
N VAL A 19 3.37 -6.17 -19.60
CA VAL A 19 3.79 -4.84 -20.04
C VAL A 19 3.48 -3.81 -18.98
N ALA A 20 2.25 -3.80 -18.47
CA ALA A 20 1.83 -2.89 -17.42
C ALA A 20 2.66 -3.07 -16.14
N ALA A 21 2.91 -4.32 -15.71
CA ALA A 21 3.72 -4.60 -14.53
C ALA A 21 5.18 -4.15 -14.71
N ALA A 22 5.80 -4.37 -15.87
CA ALA A 22 7.14 -3.93 -16.16
C ALA A 22 7.27 -2.38 -16.12
N GLU A 23 6.30 -1.66 -16.68
CA GLU A 23 6.23 -0.19 -16.59
C GLU A 23 6.06 0.27 -15.14
N VAL A 24 5.18 -0.37 -14.34
CA VAL A 24 4.99 -0.07 -12.91
C VAL A 24 6.29 -0.29 -12.13
N LEU A 25 6.93 -1.45 -12.30
CA LEU A 25 8.20 -1.73 -11.62
C LEU A 25 9.27 -0.69 -11.98
N ALA A 26 9.38 -0.31 -13.24
CA ALA A 26 10.33 0.71 -13.66
C ALA A 26 10.04 2.07 -12.99
N GLN A 27 8.78 2.46 -12.84
CA GLN A 27 8.42 3.68 -12.14
C GLN A 27 8.70 3.60 -10.63
N VAL A 28 8.48 2.45 -10.01
CA VAL A 28 8.87 2.23 -8.60
C VAL A 28 10.38 2.35 -8.44
N LEU A 29 11.16 1.77 -9.34
CA LEU A 29 12.62 1.89 -9.34
C LEU A 29 13.10 3.34 -9.54
N ARG A 30 12.28 4.21 -10.16
CA ARG A 30 12.49 5.66 -10.28
C ARG A 30 11.98 6.45 -9.06
N GLY A 31 11.43 5.80 -8.06
CA GLY A 31 11.01 6.45 -6.80
C GLY A 31 9.51 6.71 -6.64
N GLN A 32 8.65 6.25 -7.57
CA GLN A 32 7.20 6.41 -7.41
C GLN A 32 6.60 5.26 -6.58
N SER A 33 5.57 5.57 -5.77
CA SER A 33 4.92 4.53 -4.95
C SER A 33 3.99 3.63 -5.78
N LEU A 34 3.97 2.34 -5.43
CA LEU A 34 3.08 1.36 -6.04
C LEU A 34 1.60 1.76 -5.92
N SER A 35 1.20 2.28 -4.76
CA SER A 35 -0.18 2.70 -4.50
C SER A 35 -0.66 3.82 -5.43
N ALA A 36 0.23 4.72 -5.84
CA ALA A 36 -0.09 5.78 -6.80
C ALA A 36 -0.15 5.27 -8.26
N LEU A 37 0.58 4.21 -8.57
CA LEU A 37 0.70 3.67 -9.93
C LEU A 37 -0.39 2.65 -10.26
N LEU A 38 -0.71 1.74 -9.32
CA LEU A 38 -1.64 0.63 -9.56
C LEU A 38 -2.98 1.04 -10.18
N PRO A 39 -3.71 2.05 -9.66
CA PRO A 39 -5.01 2.43 -10.24
C PRO A 39 -4.86 2.92 -11.69
N LYS A 40 -3.82 3.69 -11.99
CA LYS A 40 -3.56 4.25 -13.33
C LYS A 40 -3.31 3.16 -14.36
N TYR A 41 -2.57 2.13 -13.97
CA TYR A 41 -2.23 1.03 -14.88
C TYR A 41 -3.33 -0.04 -14.93
N ALA A 42 -4.04 -0.31 -13.84
CA ALA A 42 -5.16 -1.25 -13.82
C ALA A 42 -6.27 -0.88 -14.83
N ASN A 43 -6.53 0.43 -15.01
CA ASN A 43 -7.48 0.93 -16.00
C ASN A 43 -7.03 0.74 -17.46
N ARG A 44 -5.76 0.38 -17.68
CA ARG A 44 -5.19 0.09 -19.01
C ARG A 44 -5.02 -1.41 -19.26
N VAL A 45 -5.37 -2.26 -18.31
CA VAL A 45 -5.32 -3.72 -18.41
C VAL A 45 -6.74 -4.26 -18.51
N LEU A 46 -6.95 -5.25 -19.37
CA LEU A 46 -8.25 -5.93 -19.49
C LEU A 46 -8.67 -6.48 -18.12
N GLU A 47 -9.95 -6.40 -17.81
CA GLU A 47 -10.51 -6.79 -16.52
C GLU A 47 -10.09 -8.20 -16.09
N LYS A 48 -10.21 -9.17 -17.01
CA LYS A 48 -9.79 -10.57 -16.79
C LYS A 48 -8.32 -10.73 -16.43
N ASP A 49 -7.44 -9.78 -16.80
CA ASP A 49 -6.00 -9.82 -16.58
C ASP A 49 -5.55 -8.97 -15.39
N ARG A 50 -6.46 -8.19 -14.77
CA ARG A 50 -6.12 -7.29 -13.65
C ARG A 50 -5.61 -8.02 -12.43
N SER A 51 -6.14 -9.21 -12.13
CA SER A 51 -5.66 -10.04 -11.02
C SER A 51 -4.21 -10.46 -11.24
N LEU A 52 -3.87 -10.96 -12.43
CA LEU A 52 -2.50 -11.31 -12.79
C LEU A 52 -1.57 -10.10 -12.78
N PHE A 53 -2.03 -8.95 -13.29
CA PHE A 53 -1.26 -7.70 -13.24
C PHE A 53 -0.92 -7.30 -11.81
N LYS A 54 -1.90 -7.28 -10.92
CA LYS A 54 -1.69 -6.96 -9.48
C LYS A 54 -0.73 -7.97 -8.85
N GLU A 55 -0.95 -9.26 -9.09
CA GLU A 55 -0.09 -10.34 -8.58
C GLU A 55 1.37 -10.16 -8.98
N ILE A 56 1.64 -9.90 -10.26
CA ILE A 56 3.01 -9.68 -10.75
C ILE A 56 3.62 -8.44 -10.11
N CYS A 57 2.87 -7.32 -9.99
CA CYS A 57 3.38 -6.10 -9.37
C CYS A 57 3.76 -6.32 -7.90
N PHE A 58 2.82 -6.79 -7.09
CA PHE A 58 3.06 -7.00 -5.65
C PHE A 58 4.12 -8.06 -5.39
N GLY A 59 4.07 -9.17 -6.10
CA GLY A 59 5.00 -10.27 -5.91
C GLY A 59 6.42 -9.92 -6.35
N SER A 60 6.57 -9.33 -7.53
CA SER A 60 7.90 -8.91 -8.00
C SER A 60 8.55 -7.89 -7.07
N LEU A 61 7.79 -6.94 -6.52
CA LEU A 61 8.32 -5.95 -5.58
C LEU A 61 8.61 -6.56 -4.20
N ARG A 62 7.78 -7.50 -3.72
CA ARG A 62 8.00 -8.22 -2.47
C ARG A 62 9.30 -8.98 -2.46
N TRP A 63 9.64 -9.61 -3.58
CA TRP A 63 10.83 -10.41 -3.75
C TRP A 63 11.95 -9.67 -4.50
N TYR A 64 11.79 -8.37 -4.77
CA TYR A 64 12.74 -7.59 -5.57
C TYR A 64 14.18 -7.61 -5.05
N PRO A 65 14.47 -7.49 -3.74
CA PRO A 65 15.85 -7.56 -3.25
C PRO A 65 16.53 -8.89 -3.60
N GLN A 66 15.80 -9.99 -3.57
CA GLN A 66 16.28 -11.32 -4.02
C GLN A 66 16.45 -11.36 -5.55
N ILE A 67 15.42 -10.92 -6.28
CA ILE A 67 15.41 -10.93 -7.75
C ILE A 67 16.52 -10.04 -8.33
N ALA A 68 16.80 -8.91 -7.70
CA ALA A 68 17.86 -7.99 -8.12
C ALA A 68 19.26 -8.64 -8.09
N LEU A 69 19.53 -9.52 -7.12
CA LEU A 69 20.77 -10.29 -7.04
C LEU A 69 20.87 -11.29 -8.20
N LEU A 70 19.77 -11.95 -8.54
CA LEU A 70 19.71 -12.86 -9.69
C LEU A 70 19.89 -12.10 -11.01
N ILE A 71 19.26 -10.96 -11.18
CA ILE A 71 19.46 -10.10 -12.36
C ILE A 71 20.92 -9.68 -12.46
N LYS A 72 21.54 -9.24 -11.36
CA LYS A 72 22.97 -8.87 -11.34
C LYS A 72 23.88 -10.02 -11.76
N ARG A 73 23.53 -11.26 -11.43
CA ARG A 73 24.30 -12.45 -11.78
C ARG A 73 24.10 -12.87 -13.24
N LEU A 74 22.87 -12.67 -13.77
CA LEU A 74 22.48 -13.15 -15.10
C LEU A 74 22.73 -12.12 -16.22
N VAL A 75 22.86 -10.84 -15.90
CA VAL A 75 23.05 -9.75 -16.86
C VAL A 75 24.46 -9.23 -16.73
N GLU A 76 25.30 -9.49 -17.74
CA GLU A 76 26.72 -9.13 -17.74
C GLU A 76 26.97 -7.62 -17.52
N LYS A 77 26.16 -6.78 -18.16
CA LYS A 77 26.27 -5.31 -18.06
C LYS A 77 25.01 -4.73 -17.45
N PRO A 78 25.10 -3.94 -16.35
CA PRO A 78 23.94 -3.32 -15.74
C PRO A 78 23.11 -2.56 -16.77
N LEU A 79 21.78 -2.71 -16.67
CA LEU A 79 20.84 -1.95 -17.51
C LEU A 79 20.89 -0.48 -17.11
N ARG A 80 20.84 0.41 -18.12
CA ARG A 80 20.88 1.86 -17.90
C ARG A 80 19.52 2.32 -17.37
N GLU A 81 19.48 3.48 -16.72
CA GLU A 81 18.27 4.08 -16.17
C GLU A 81 17.12 4.21 -17.20
N LYS A 82 17.47 4.53 -18.46
CA LYS A 82 16.50 4.58 -19.57
C LYS A 82 15.91 3.24 -19.97
N ASP A 83 16.49 2.15 -19.49
CA ASP A 83 16.13 0.76 -19.85
C ASP A 83 15.53 0.02 -18.64
N LEU A 84 15.11 0.72 -17.58
CA LEU A 84 14.50 0.14 -16.36
C LEU A 84 13.22 -0.65 -16.65
N GLU A 85 12.50 -0.37 -17.76
CA GLU A 85 11.35 -1.19 -18.17
C GLU A 85 11.78 -2.63 -18.51
N ILE A 86 13.00 -2.81 -19.04
CA ILE A 86 13.55 -4.15 -19.33
C ILE A 86 13.98 -4.82 -18.03
N GLN A 87 14.57 -4.09 -17.09
CA GLN A 87 14.87 -4.62 -15.77
C GLN A 87 13.60 -5.07 -15.04
N GLY A 88 12.55 -4.23 -15.06
CA GLY A 88 11.24 -4.57 -14.53
C GLY A 88 10.63 -5.80 -15.20
N LEU A 89 10.75 -5.91 -16.53
CA LEU A 89 10.23 -7.05 -17.28
C LEU A 89 10.95 -8.35 -16.92
N ILE A 90 12.28 -8.33 -16.82
CA ILE A 90 13.08 -9.48 -16.38
C ILE A 90 12.68 -9.87 -14.94
N ALA A 91 12.54 -8.88 -14.05
CA ALA A 91 12.09 -9.13 -12.67
C ALA A 91 10.70 -9.80 -12.61
N CYS A 92 9.75 -9.34 -13.42
CA CYS A 92 8.45 -9.97 -13.56
C CYS A 92 8.54 -11.42 -14.06
N GLY A 93 9.45 -11.70 -15.00
CA GLY A 93 9.68 -13.04 -15.52
C GLY A 93 10.26 -13.98 -14.46
N ILE A 94 11.32 -13.55 -13.77
CA ILE A 94 11.97 -14.32 -12.69
C ILE A 94 10.97 -14.58 -11.55
N TYR A 95 10.19 -13.55 -11.12
CA TYR A 95 9.17 -13.73 -10.11
C TYR A 95 8.17 -14.83 -10.48
N GLN A 96 7.64 -14.80 -11.70
CA GLN A 96 6.68 -15.81 -12.16
C GLN A 96 7.30 -17.22 -12.20
N LEU A 97 8.56 -17.36 -12.63
CA LEU A 97 9.27 -18.65 -12.65
C LEU A 97 9.62 -19.18 -11.25
N MET A 98 9.71 -18.30 -10.25
CA MET A 98 10.03 -18.70 -8.87
C MET A 98 8.80 -19.02 -8.05
N HIS A 99 7.74 -18.24 -8.19
CA HIS A 99 6.66 -18.16 -7.21
C HIS A 99 5.27 -18.48 -7.75
N LEU A 100 5.07 -18.53 -9.08
CA LEU A 100 3.76 -18.85 -9.66
C LEU A 100 3.71 -20.28 -10.23
N ARG A 101 2.56 -20.92 -10.11
CA ARG A 101 2.30 -22.26 -10.67
C ARG A 101 1.88 -22.17 -12.16
N THR A 102 2.54 -21.32 -12.92
CA THR A 102 2.26 -21.14 -14.35
C THR A 102 3.29 -21.93 -15.16
N SER A 103 2.89 -22.46 -16.33
CA SER A 103 3.83 -23.12 -17.22
C SER A 103 5.04 -22.22 -17.50
N GLU A 104 6.24 -22.71 -17.19
CA GLU A 104 7.48 -21.96 -17.37
C GLU A 104 7.69 -21.53 -18.83
N HIS A 105 7.32 -22.39 -19.77
CA HIS A 105 7.38 -22.06 -21.19
C HIS A 105 6.47 -20.88 -21.55
N ALA A 106 5.25 -20.86 -21.02
CA ALA A 106 4.32 -19.72 -21.20
C ALA A 106 4.85 -18.44 -20.58
N VAL A 107 5.43 -18.53 -19.36
CA VAL A 107 6.06 -17.36 -18.70
C VAL A 107 7.14 -16.75 -19.55
N VAL A 108 8.08 -17.57 -20.07
CA VAL A 108 9.17 -17.06 -20.91
C VAL A 108 8.64 -16.44 -22.19
N ASN A 109 7.79 -17.15 -22.92
CA ASN A 109 7.27 -16.67 -24.20
C ASN A 109 6.52 -15.35 -24.07
N GLU A 110 5.61 -15.26 -23.11
CA GLU A 110 4.80 -14.07 -22.88
C GLU A 110 5.63 -12.88 -22.36
N THR A 111 6.64 -13.15 -21.51
CA THR A 111 7.55 -12.11 -21.04
C THR A 111 8.42 -11.59 -22.20
N VAL A 112 8.93 -12.47 -23.04
CA VAL A 112 9.70 -12.08 -24.24
C VAL A 112 8.82 -11.29 -25.22
N ALA A 113 7.56 -11.71 -25.45
CA ALA A 113 6.61 -10.99 -26.31
C ALA A 113 6.30 -9.57 -25.79
N ALA A 114 6.31 -9.37 -24.47
CA ALA A 114 6.05 -8.07 -23.85
C ALA A 114 7.10 -6.99 -24.22
N THR A 115 8.29 -7.36 -24.69
CA THR A 115 9.31 -6.41 -25.21
C THR A 115 8.78 -5.57 -26.38
N LYS A 116 7.91 -6.14 -27.22
CA LYS A 116 7.24 -5.42 -28.30
C LYS A 116 6.23 -4.40 -27.74
N GLY A 117 5.49 -4.77 -26.70
CA GLY A 117 4.53 -3.89 -26.04
C GLY A 117 5.19 -2.68 -25.36
N LEU A 118 6.41 -2.86 -24.85
CA LEU A 118 7.25 -1.81 -24.28
C LEU A 118 7.98 -0.94 -25.32
N ASN A 119 7.83 -1.21 -26.62
CA ASN A 119 8.63 -0.60 -27.69
C ASN A 119 10.16 -0.82 -27.50
N ARG A 120 10.56 -1.96 -26.94
CA ARG A 120 11.96 -2.36 -26.66
C ARG A 120 12.33 -3.66 -27.39
N VAL A 121 12.01 -3.75 -28.69
CA VAL A 121 12.22 -4.97 -29.51
C VAL A 121 13.66 -5.44 -29.49
N TRP A 122 14.65 -4.52 -29.37
CA TRP A 122 16.06 -4.84 -29.24
C TRP A 122 16.38 -5.75 -28.04
N ALA A 123 15.59 -5.66 -26.98
CA ALA A 123 15.80 -6.43 -25.74
C ALA A 123 15.25 -7.87 -25.83
N LYS A 124 14.57 -8.25 -26.92
CA LYS A 124 13.95 -9.57 -27.06
C LYS A 124 14.97 -10.70 -26.83
N GLY A 125 16.14 -10.62 -27.46
CA GLY A 125 17.22 -11.60 -27.29
C GLY A 125 17.74 -11.65 -25.86
N LEU A 126 17.97 -10.50 -25.24
CA LEU A 126 18.45 -10.39 -23.85
C LEU A 126 17.43 -11.01 -22.86
N VAL A 127 16.17 -10.62 -22.94
CA VAL A 127 15.12 -11.14 -22.03
C VAL A 127 14.98 -12.65 -22.17
N ASN A 128 15.00 -13.16 -23.42
CA ASN A 128 14.93 -14.61 -23.67
C ASN A 128 16.17 -15.33 -23.10
N ALA A 129 17.36 -14.83 -23.35
CA ALA A 129 18.61 -15.43 -22.84
C ALA A 129 18.61 -15.49 -21.31
N VAL A 130 18.31 -14.36 -20.65
CA VAL A 130 18.27 -14.28 -19.18
C VAL A 130 17.28 -15.27 -18.58
N LEU A 131 16.03 -15.31 -19.08
CA LEU A 131 15.02 -16.20 -18.52
C LEU A 131 15.29 -17.68 -18.82
N ARG A 132 15.82 -18.02 -20.00
CA ARG A 132 16.21 -19.40 -20.32
C ARG A 132 17.42 -19.87 -19.51
N THR A 133 18.40 -19.00 -19.29
CA THR A 133 19.53 -19.30 -18.40
C THR A 133 19.06 -19.50 -16.98
N PHE A 134 18.18 -18.63 -16.49
CA PHE A 134 17.57 -18.79 -15.17
C PHE A 134 16.86 -20.15 -15.04
N GLN A 135 16.03 -20.55 -16.02
CA GLN A 135 15.37 -21.87 -16.00
C GLN A 135 16.37 -23.04 -15.93
N ARG A 136 17.39 -23.00 -16.77
CA ARG A 136 18.37 -24.08 -16.87
C ARG A 136 19.26 -24.20 -15.63
N GLU A 137 19.63 -23.06 -15.05
CA GLU A 137 20.61 -22.97 -13.97
C GLU A 137 20.00 -22.63 -12.61
N LYS A 138 18.66 -22.71 -12.49
CA LYS A 138 17.92 -22.29 -11.29
C LYS A 138 18.50 -22.85 -10.00
N ALA A 139 18.75 -24.16 -9.93
CA ALA A 139 19.29 -24.81 -8.74
C ALA A 139 20.65 -24.22 -8.35
N SER A 140 21.60 -24.15 -9.28
CA SER A 140 22.94 -23.59 -9.05
C SER A 140 22.89 -22.13 -8.64
N LEU A 141 22.05 -21.31 -9.30
CA LEU A 141 21.91 -19.89 -8.98
C LEU A 141 21.33 -19.67 -7.56
N LEU A 142 20.46 -20.55 -7.10
CA LEU A 142 19.92 -20.51 -5.73
C LEU A 142 20.97 -20.97 -4.72
N ASP A 143 21.75 -22.03 -5.03
CA ASP A 143 22.81 -22.53 -4.17
C ASP A 143 23.96 -21.51 -4.01
N GLU A 144 24.29 -20.74 -5.04
CA GLU A 144 25.26 -19.63 -4.96
C GLU A 144 24.84 -18.56 -3.93
N GLN A 145 23.57 -18.48 -3.58
CA GLN A 145 23.01 -17.49 -2.64
C GLN A 145 22.82 -18.04 -1.22
N VAL A 146 23.21 -19.28 -0.95
CA VAL A 146 23.19 -19.83 0.41
C VAL A 146 24.08 -18.99 1.33
N GLY A 147 23.54 -18.57 2.47
CA GLY A 147 24.22 -17.66 3.42
C GLY A 147 24.11 -16.15 3.07
N ASN A 148 23.50 -15.77 1.96
CA ASN A 148 23.23 -14.39 1.65
C ASN A 148 21.91 -13.93 2.29
N ASN A 149 21.99 -13.21 3.40
CA ASN A 149 20.81 -12.76 4.16
C ASN A 149 19.84 -11.92 3.32
N VAL A 150 20.33 -11.05 2.42
CA VAL A 150 19.48 -10.24 1.53
C VAL A 150 18.68 -11.14 0.59
N PHE A 151 19.30 -12.20 0.09
CA PHE A 151 18.63 -13.16 -0.76
C PHE A 151 17.60 -13.99 -0.01
N GLN A 152 17.98 -14.55 1.13
CA GLN A 152 17.11 -15.44 1.93
C GLN A 152 15.89 -14.71 2.47
N THR A 153 16.07 -13.46 2.90
CA THR A 153 15.00 -12.67 3.52
C THR A 153 14.24 -11.77 2.55
N ALA A 154 14.77 -11.55 1.35
CA ALA A 154 14.28 -10.56 0.39
C ALA A 154 14.13 -9.14 1.00
N HIS A 155 15.08 -8.74 1.89
CA HIS A 155 15.12 -7.41 2.48
C HIS A 155 16.47 -6.73 2.23
N PRO A 156 16.51 -5.39 2.08
CA PRO A 156 17.78 -4.65 1.98
C PRO A 156 18.62 -4.81 3.24
N LYS A 157 19.94 -4.90 3.09
CA LYS A 157 20.87 -5.11 4.22
C LYS A 157 20.71 -4.09 5.35
N TRP A 158 20.49 -2.81 4.99
CA TRP A 158 20.31 -1.76 5.99
C TRP A 158 19.04 -1.95 6.84
N LEU A 159 17.95 -2.44 6.23
CA LEU A 159 16.69 -2.66 6.94
C LEU A 159 16.79 -3.86 7.88
N LEU A 160 17.44 -4.95 7.43
CA LEU A 160 17.73 -6.10 8.30
C LEU A 160 18.51 -5.66 9.53
N LYS A 161 19.61 -4.90 9.32
CA LYS A 161 20.41 -4.38 10.42
C LYS A 161 19.57 -3.54 11.41
N LYS A 162 18.70 -2.67 10.91
CA LYS A 162 17.84 -1.83 11.76
C LYS A 162 16.79 -2.65 12.53
N LEU A 163 16.26 -3.70 11.94
CA LEU A 163 15.34 -4.62 12.62
C LEU A 163 16.08 -5.40 13.72
N GLU A 164 17.27 -5.91 13.44
CA GLU A 164 18.10 -6.64 14.42
C GLU A 164 18.58 -5.74 15.56
N GLU A 165 18.83 -4.45 15.31
CA GLU A 165 19.18 -3.45 16.33
C GLU A 165 17.98 -3.10 17.23
N ALA A 166 16.76 -3.10 16.69
CA ALA A 166 15.55 -2.68 17.42
C ALA A 166 14.84 -3.83 18.14
N TRP A 167 15.01 -5.05 17.67
CA TRP A 167 14.27 -6.22 18.14
C TRP A 167 15.22 -7.37 18.48
N LEU A 168 14.80 -8.26 19.37
CA LEU A 168 15.52 -9.51 19.58
C LEU A 168 15.60 -10.32 18.25
N PRO A 169 16.70 -11.06 18.01
CA PRO A 169 16.90 -11.77 16.73
C PRO A 169 15.72 -12.64 16.29
N ALA A 170 15.06 -13.33 17.22
CA ALA A 170 13.89 -14.16 16.93
C ALA A 170 12.71 -13.31 16.39
N LEU A 171 12.39 -12.20 17.09
CA LEU A 171 11.32 -11.28 16.64
C LEU A 171 11.66 -10.59 15.32
N ALA A 172 12.92 -10.21 15.12
CA ALA A 172 13.36 -9.65 13.83
C ALA A 172 13.14 -10.65 12.68
N ALA A 173 13.42 -11.93 12.90
CA ALA A 173 13.17 -12.99 11.92
C ALA A 173 11.67 -13.17 11.63
N GLU A 174 10.81 -13.14 12.66
CA GLU A 174 9.35 -13.20 12.49
C GLU A 174 8.80 -12.00 11.72
N ILE A 175 9.27 -10.78 12.03
CA ILE A 175 8.91 -9.55 11.30
C ILE A 175 9.28 -9.69 9.82
N VAL A 176 10.49 -10.16 9.53
CA VAL A 176 10.99 -10.35 8.16
C VAL A 176 10.16 -11.40 7.42
N ALA A 177 9.82 -12.51 8.07
CA ALA A 177 8.95 -13.54 7.49
C ALA A 177 7.56 -12.98 7.21
N GLY A 178 6.94 -12.31 8.17
CA GLY A 178 5.63 -11.68 8.04
C GLY A 178 5.56 -10.63 6.93
N ASN A 179 6.64 -9.85 6.73
CA ASN A 179 6.73 -8.88 5.63
C ASN A 179 6.66 -9.52 4.24
N ASN A 180 7.05 -10.78 4.12
CA ASN A 180 7.04 -11.52 2.85
C ASN A 180 5.73 -12.26 2.58
N GLU A 181 4.82 -12.28 3.52
CA GLU A 181 3.49 -12.84 3.32
C GLU A 181 2.55 -11.85 2.63
N ARG A 182 1.41 -12.35 2.16
CA ARG A 182 0.31 -11.48 1.73
C ARG A 182 -0.37 -10.89 2.96
N GLY A 183 -0.63 -9.59 2.93
CA GLY A 183 -1.44 -8.96 3.98
C GLY A 183 -2.87 -9.49 3.97
N PRO A 184 -3.46 -9.80 5.13
CA PRO A 184 -4.87 -10.17 5.20
C PRO A 184 -5.75 -8.99 4.77
N MET A 185 -6.92 -9.26 4.23
CA MET A 185 -7.92 -8.23 4.02
C MET A 185 -8.73 -8.09 5.30
N THR A 186 -8.58 -6.96 5.96
CA THR A 186 -9.27 -6.66 7.21
C THR A 186 -10.30 -5.56 6.98
N LEU A 187 -11.48 -5.77 7.50
CA LEU A 187 -12.63 -4.87 7.42
C LEU A 187 -12.89 -4.27 8.80
N ARG A 188 -13.40 -3.06 8.83
CA ARG A 188 -14.03 -2.42 9.99
C ARG A 188 -15.51 -2.27 9.70
N VAL A 189 -16.36 -2.84 10.53
CA VAL A 189 -17.80 -2.68 10.48
C VAL A 189 -18.16 -1.30 11.01
N ASN A 190 -19.06 -0.60 10.34
CA ASN A 190 -19.64 0.65 10.81
C ASN A 190 -20.69 0.33 11.89
N THR A 191 -20.30 0.45 13.15
CA THR A 191 -21.14 0.08 14.30
C THR A 191 -22.36 0.99 14.50
N LEU A 192 -22.43 2.14 13.81
CA LEU A 192 -23.66 2.96 13.76
C LEU A 192 -24.76 2.32 12.89
N ARG A 193 -24.44 1.32 12.08
CA ARG A 193 -25.37 0.70 11.14
C ARG A 193 -25.74 -0.72 11.53
N GLN A 194 -24.75 -1.51 11.95
CA GLN A 194 -24.97 -2.90 12.33
C GLN A 194 -23.85 -3.40 13.25
N SER A 195 -24.09 -4.52 13.94
CA SER A 195 -23.06 -5.17 14.74
C SER A 195 -22.06 -5.93 13.87
N ARG A 196 -20.88 -6.22 14.45
CA ARG A 196 -19.88 -7.09 13.78
C ARG A 196 -20.43 -8.49 13.51
N ASP A 197 -21.21 -9.03 14.44
CA ASP A 197 -21.74 -10.38 14.34
C ASP A 197 -22.81 -10.48 13.24
N ASP A 198 -23.68 -9.47 13.10
CA ASP A 198 -24.64 -9.41 11.99
C ASP A 198 -23.93 -9.36 10.65
N TYR A 199 -22.84 -8.58 10.54
CA TYR A 199 -22.08 -8.51 9.29
C TYR A 199 -21.33 -9.82 8.99
N LEU A 200 -20.85 -10.58 10.00
CA LEU A 200 -20.27 -11.90 9.81
C LEU A 200 -21.31 -12.90 9.24
N GLU A 201 -22.55 -12.87 9.69
CA GLU A 201 -23.63 -13.70 9.10
C GLU A 201 -23.98 -13.23 7.67
N GLN A 202 -23.91 -11.95 7.39
CA GLN A 202 -24.09 -11.41 6.03
C GLN A 202 -22.97 -11.90 5.07
N LEU A 203 -21.72 -11.88 5.51
CA LEU A 203 -20.59 -12.44 4.75
C LEU A 203 -20.74 -13.93 4.49
N LYS A 204 -21.17 -14.69 5.50
CA LYS A 204 -21.44 -16.12 5.39
C LYS A 204 -22.54 -16.42 4.39
N THR A 205 -23.61 -15.61 4.36
CA THR A 205 -24.69 -15.72 3.37
C THR A 205 -24.19 -15.43 1.95
N ALA A 206 -23.16 -14.60 1.82
CA ALA A 206 -22.50 -14.29 0.55
C ALA A 206 -21.36 -15.26 0.19
N ASP A 207 -21.23 -16.41 0.87
CA ASP A 207 -20.16 -17.39 0.70
C ASP A 207 -18.73 -16.81 0.91
N ILE A 208 -18.58 -15.76 1.72
CA ILE A 208 -17.31 -15.14 2.05
C ILE A 208 -16.86 -15.60 3.43
N ILE A 209 -15.80 -16.40 3.50
CA ILE A 209 -15.25 -16.92 4.76
C ILE A 209 -14.49 -15.81 5.48
N ALA A 210 -14.89 -15.53 6.72
CA ALA A 210 -14.35 -14.46 7.54
C ALA A 210 -14.41 -14.81 9.02
N GLU A 211 -13.59 -14.14 9.83
CA GLU A 211 -13.53 -14.28 11.28
C GLU A 211 -13.39 -12.90 11.95
N ALA A 212 -13.84 -12.83 13.20
CA ALA A 212 -13.65 -11.63 14.03
C ALA A 212 -12.15 -11.42 14.32
N THR A 213 -11.70 -10.17 14.29
CA THR A 213 -10.34 -9.83 14.73
C THR A 213 -10.22 -9.91 16.26
N GLN A 214 -9.00 -10.06 16.74
CA GLN A 214 -8.71 -10.29 18.16
C GLN A 214 -8.87 -9.03 19.03
N PHE A 215 -8.46 -7.87 18.52
CA PHE A 215 -8.32 -6.66 19.33
C PHE A 215 -9.38 -5.60 19.05
N SER A 216 -9.90 -5.54 17.82
CA SER A 216 -10.94 -4.57 17.45
C SER A 216 -12.33 -5.18 17.56
N GLY A 217 -13.21 -4.54 18.33
CA GLY A 217 -14.62 -4.95 18.43
C GLY A 217 -15.41 -4.82 17.13
N ALA A 218 -14.96 -4.00 16.18
CA ALA A 218 -15.55 -3.80 14.86
C ALA A 218 -14.79 -4.53 13.73
N GLY A 219 -13.69 -5.22 14.06
CA GLY A 219 -12.78 -5.78 13.07
C GLY A 219 -13.18 -7.19 12.60
N ILE A 220 -13.00 -7.43 11.31
CA ILE A 220 -13.22 -8.74 10.65
C ILE A 220 -12.05 -8.98 9.69
N THR A 221 -11.49 -10.19 9.70
CA THR A 221 -10.48 -10.63 8.72
C THR A 221 -11.09 -11.62 7.74
N LEU A 222 -10.90 -11.38 6.44
CA LEU A 222 -11.32 -12.32 5.40
C LEU A 222 -10.26 -13.41 5.20
N ALA A 223 -10.68 -14.65 5.05
CA ALA A 223 -9.80 -15.78 4.72
C ALA A 223 -9.12 -15.59 3.36
N THR A 224 -9.82 -14.97 2.41
CA THR A 224 -9.32 -14.63 1.07
C THR A 224 -9.74 -13.21 0.72
N ALA A 225 -8.80 -12.40 0.23
CA ALA A 225 -9.13 -11.06 -0.22
C ALA A 225 -10.03 -11.10 -1.46
N VAL A 226 -11.09 -10.28 -1.46
CA VAL A 226 -12.03 -10.10 -2.55
C VAL A 226 -11.99 -8.66 -3.07
N ASP A 227 -12.62 -8.40 -4.22
CA ASP A 227 -12.81 -7.01 -4.64
C ASP A 227 -13.78 -6.32 -3.66
N VAL A 228 -13.46 -5.09 -3.26
CA VAL A 228 -14.27 -4.35 -2.29
C VAL A 228 -15.71 -4.13 -2.75
N LEU A 229 -15.94 -4.04 -4.07
CA LEU A 229 -17.26 -3.90 -4.66
C LEU A 229 -18.10 -5.19 -4.60
N GLN A 230 -17.48 -6.33 -4.28
CA GLN A 230 -18.18 -7.60 -4.06
C GLN A 230 -18.60 -7.77 -2.59
N LEU A 231 -18.12 -6.89 -1.70
CA LEU A 231 -18.49 -6.95 -0.29
C LEU A 231 -19.88 -6.36 -0.09
N PRO A 232 -20.81 -7.10 0.56
CA PRO A 232 -22.13 -6.58 0.89
C PRO A 232 -22.04 -5.25 1.65
N GLY A 233 -22.88 -4.28 1.28
CA GLY A 233 -22.99 -3.00 1.99
C GLY A 233 -21.77 -2.07 1.92
N PHE A 234 -20.73 -2.37 1.12
CA PHE A 234 -19.57 -1.49 1.02
C PHE A 234 -19.92 -0.10 0.47
N GLU A 235 -20.67 -0.04 -0.63
CA GLU A 235 -21.10 1.24 -1.22
C GLU A 235 -22.10 1.99 -0.32
N ASP A 236 -22.87 1.25 0.48
CA ASP A 236 -23.81 1.81 1.44
C ASP A 236 -23.14 2.31 2.73
N GLY A 237 -21.84 2.08 2.89
CA GLY A 237 -21.07 2.54 4.05
C GLY A 237 -21.25 1.69 5.30
N GLU A 238 -21.59 0.41 5.15
CA GLU A 238 -21.72 -0.53 6.27
C GLU A 238 -20.34 -1.02 6.76
N ILE A 239 -19.33 -0.95 5.88
CA ILE A 239 -17.96 -1.36 6.21
C ILE A 239 -16.92 -0.44 5.57
N SER A 240 -15.71 -0.52 6.10
CA SER A 240 -14.49 0.08 5.53
C SER A 240 -13.35 -0.94 5.52
N VAL A 241 -12.45 -0.86 4.53
CA VAL A 241 -11.21 -1.65 4.55
C VAL A 241 -10.20 -0.91 5.42
N GLN A 242 -9.84 -1.50 6.56
CA GLN A 242 -8.87 -0.91 7.48
C GLN A 242 -8.17 -2.01 8.28
N ASP A 243 -6.85 -1.87 8.43
CA ASP A 243 -6.04 -2.79 9.23
C ASP A 243 -6.47 -2.76 10.71
N GLU A 244 -6.47 -3.90 11.38
CA GLU A 244 -6.90 -4.01 12.77
C GLU A 244 -6.14 -3.05 13.69
N ALA A 245 -4.81 -2.96 13.56
CA ALA A 245 -4.01 -2.03 14.35
C ALA A 245 -4.42 -0.56 14.16
N ALA A 246 -4.83 -0.17 12.94
CA ALA A 246 -5.32 1.17 12.68
C ALA A 246 -6.72 1.43 13.26
N GLN A 247 -7.50 0.37 13.49
CA GLN A 247 -8.83 0.47 14.13
C GLN A 247 -8.72 0.80 15.63
N LEU A 248 -7.61 0.43 16.28
CA LEU A 248 -7.42 0.72 17.71
C LEU A 248 -7.25 2.21 18.01
N ALA A 249 -6.85 3.01 17.02
CA ALA A 249 -6.54 4.43 17.21
C ALA A 249 -7.73 5.24 17.74
N ALA A 250 -8.96 4.99 17.26
CA ALA A 250 -10.13 5.73 17.71
C ALA A 250 -10.50 5.40 19.18
N SER A 251 -10.36 4.14 19.60
CA SER A 251 -10.63 3.73 20.98
C SER A 251 -9.63 4.31 21.99
N LEU A 252 -8.38 4.52 21.58
CA LEU A 252 -7.34 5.11 22.42
C LEU A 252 -7.57 6.60 22.70
N LEU A 253 -8.38 7.28 21.90
CA LEU A 253 -8.75 8.68 22.15
C LEU A 253 -9.71 8.87 23.32
N LEU A 254 -10.36 7.81 23.80
CA LEU A 254 -11.36 7.88 24.88
C LEU A 254 -12.39 9.00 24.60
N LEU A 255 -13.02 8.90 23.43
CA LEU A 255 -13.94 9.92 22.94
C LEU A 255 -15.21 10.02 23.81
N GLU A 256 -15.67 11.24 24.02
CA GLU A 256 -16.90 11.56 24.74
C GLU A 256 -17.75 12.58 23.97
N PRO A 257 -19.06 12.64 24.21
CA PRO A 257 -19.93 13.67 23.60
C PRO A 257 -19.42 15.09 23.89
N HIS A 258 -19.69 15.99 22.95
CA HIS A 258 -19.39 17.43 23.01
C HIS A 258 -17.90 17.81 22.95
N GLN A 259 -16.97 16.85 22.74
CA GLN A 259 -15.56 17.14 22.58
C GLN A 259 -15.24 17.77 21.21
N VAL A 260 -14.19 18.60 21.19
CA VAL A 260 -13.57 19.17 19.99
C VAL A 260 -12.37 18.32 19.65
N VAL A 261 -12.37 17.72 18.46
CA VAL A 261 -11.38 16.70 18.04
C VAL A 261 -10.58 17.18 16.84
N LEU A 262 -9.29 16.86 16.82
CA LEU A 262 -8.41 17.05 15.67
C LEU A 262 -7.90 15.68 15.16
N ASP A 263 -7.98 15.45 13.85
CA ASP A 263 -7.28 14.37 13.16
C ASP A 263 -6.20 14.96 12.26
N ALA A 264 -4.97 14.93 12.72
CA ALA A 264 -3.80 15.47 12.03
C ALA A 264 -3.12 14.40 11.17
N CYS A 265 -2.79 14.78 9.91
CA CYS A 265 -2.30 13.86 8.87
C CYS A 265 -3.37 12.80 8.49
N CYS A 266 -4.62 13.24 8.37
CA CYS A 266 -5.82 12.42 8.35
C CYS A 266 -5.99 11.52 7.12
N ALA A 267 -5.36 11.86 5.99
CA ALA A 267 -5.64 11.19 4.74
C ALA A 267 -5.07 9.74 4.68
N PRO A 268 -5.87 8.80 4.18
CA PRO A 268 -7.08 8.94 3.34
C PRO A 268 -8.42 8.99 4.09
N GLY A 269 -8.48 9.27 5.38
CA GLY A 269 -9.71 9.48 6.14
C GLY A 269 -10.27 8.24 6.87
N GLY A 270 -9.55 7.13 6.86
CA GLY A 270 -10.03 5.91 7.53
C GLY A 270 -10.17 6.06 9.05
N LYS A 271 -9.26 6.81 9.70
CA LYS A 271 -9.31 7.12 11.13
C LYS A 271 -10.29 8.25 11.42
N THR A 272 -10.34 9.28 10.56
CA THR A 272 -11.35 10.35 10.61
C THR A 272 -12.77 9.79 10.68
N CYS A 273 -13.10 8.90 9.73
CA CYS A 273 -14.41 8.24 9.71
C CYS A 273 -14.63 7.38 10.95
N HIS A 274 -13.61 6.65 11.42
CA HIS A 274 -13.73 5.81 12.61
C HIS A 274 -13.98 6.61 13.89
N ILE A 275 -13.37 7.78 14.05
CA ILE A 275 -13.67 8.71 15.15
C ILE A 275 -15.17 9.04 15.17
N LEU A 276 -15.73 9.44 14.03
CA LEU A 276 -17.14 9.80 13.88
C LEU A 276 -18.10 8.61 14.05
N GLU A 277 -17.66 7.40 13.70
CA GLU A 277 -18.41 6.16 13.93
C GLU A 277 -18.38 5.74 15.41
N THR A 278 -17.26 6.00 16.10
CA THR A 278 -17.08 5.64 17.52
C THR A 278 -17.90 6.54 18.45
N GLU A 279 -17.87 7.87 18.21
CA GLU A 279 -18.63 8.83 19.02
C GLU A 279 -19.28 9.89 18.12
N PRO A 280 -20.54 9.66 17.71
CA PRO A 280 -21.27 10.60 16.85
C PRO A 280 -21.69 11.89 17.57
N GLY A 281 -21.62 11.96 18.91
CA GLY A 281 -21.98 13.10 19.75
C GLY A 281 -20.85 14.10 19.95
N ILE A 282 -19.66 13.94 19.33
CA ILE A 282 -18.60 14.96 19.42
C ILE A 282 -19.09 16.29 18.86
N LYS A 283 -18.62 17.40 19.45
CA LYS A 283 -19.00 18.74 19.02
C LYS A 283 -18.52 19.09 17.62
N SER A 284 -17.26 18.76 17.32
CA SER A 284 -16.66 19.00 16.01
C SER A 284 -15.44 18.11 15.81
N LEU A 285 -15.16 17.76 14.55
CA LEU A 285 -13.93 17.12 14.12
C LEU A 285 -13.30 17.95 12.99
N LEU A 286 -12.09 18.45 13.23
CA LEU A 286 -11.26 19.05 12.19
C LEU A 286 -10.27 18.00 11.70
N ALA A 287 -10.28 17.70 10.40
CA ALA A 287 -9.36 16.77 9.75
C ALA A 287 -8.42 17.52 8.80
N ILE A 288 -7.12 17.41 9.03
CA ILE A 288 -6.10 18.13 8.24
C ILE A 288 -5.07 17.19 7.63
N ASP A 289 -4.69 17.48 6.38
CA ASP A 289 -3.56 16.84 5.68
C ASP A 289 -2.92 17.85 4.73
N SER A 290 -1.62 17.78 4.56
CA SER A 290 -0.87 18.72 3.71
C SER A 290 -1.05 18.48 2.21
N GLU A 291 -1.54 17.30 1.79
CA GLU A 291 -1.60 16.89 0.40
C GLU A 291 -3.03 17.00 -0.19
N PRO A 292 -3.32 18.01 -1.05
CA PRO A 292 -4.69 18.26 -1.56
C PRO A 292 -5.30 17.04 -2.25
N ARG A 293 -4.49 16.26 -2.99
CA ARG A 293 -4.97 15.08 -3.71
C ARG A 293 -5.39 13.96 -2.75
N ARG A 294 -4.76 13.88 -1.59
CA ARG A 294 -5.12 12.90 -0.57
C ARG A 294 -6.40 13.31 0.16
N MET A 295 -6.62 14.61 0.35
CA MET A 295 -7.85 15.15 0.95
C MET A 295 -9.11 14.78 0.16
N LEU A 296 -9.04 14.67 -1.17
CA LEU A 296 -10.16 14.16 -1.99
C LEU A 296 -10.61 12.75 -1.56
N LYS A 297 -9.67 11.91 -1.10
CA LYS A 297 -10.00 10.57 -0.59
C LYS A 297 -10.70 10.62 0.76
N VAL A 298 -10.36 11.59 1.61
CA VAL A 298 -11.07 11.82 2.88
C VAL A 298 -12.52 12.19 2.58
N GLU A 299 -12.74 13.11 1.67
CA GLU A 299 -14.07 13.55 1.25
C GLU A 299 -14.89 12.40 0.64
N GLU A 300 -14.29 11.60 -0.27
CA GLU A 300 -14.93 10.41 -0.84
C GLU A 300 -15.38 9.42 0.24
N ASN A 301 -14.54 9.15 1.26
CA ASN A 301 -14.88 8.24 2.36
C ASN A 301 -15.97 8.81 3.26
N LEU A 302 -15.90 10.09 3.63
CA LEU A 302 -16.94 10.75 4.41
C LEU A 302 -18.29 10.70 3.69
N ASN A 303 -18.32 11.01 2.39
CA ASN A 303 -19.54 10.96 1.58
C ASN A 303 -20.12 9.55 1.50
N ARG A 304 -19.29 8.52 1.24
CA ARG A 304 -19.73 7.12 1.21
C ARG A 304 -20.34 6.65 2.53
N LEU A 305 -19.72 7.04 3.64
CA LEU A 305 -20.17 6.69 4.99
C LEU A 305 -21.28 7.60 5.53
N LYS A 306 -21.63 8.67 4.78
CA LYS A 306 -22.62 9.70 5.16
C LYS A 306 -22.25 10.42 6.46
N LEU A 307 -20.94 10.64 6.66
CA LEU A 307 -20.36 11.36 7.79
C LEU A 307 -19.96 12.78 7.39
N LYS A 308 -19.80 13.66 8.37
CA LYS A 308 -19.40 15.06 8.16
C LYS A 308 -18.25 15.43 9.08
N SER A 309 -17.26 16.12 8.54
CA SER A 309 -16.13 16.68 9.25
C SER A 309 -15.68 17.98 8.58
N ASP A 310 -15.08 18.87 9.34
CA ASP A 310 -14.39 20.02 8.78
C ASP A 310 -13.06 19.58 8.16
N LEU A 311 -12.87 19.86 6.87
CA LEU A 311 -11.66 19.45 6.13
C LEU A 311 -10.80 20.67 5.82
N LYS A 312 -9.50 20.59 6.08
CA LYS A 312 -8.55 21.65 5.76
C LYS A 312 -7.26 21.08 5.18
N THR A 313 -6.89 21.56 4.00
CA THR A 313 -5.57 21.25 3.43
C THR A 313 -4.54 22.19 4.06
N ALA A 314 -3.72 21.67 4.97
CA ALA A 314 -2.70 22.42 5.67
C ALA A 314 -1.60 21.51 6.22
N ASP A 315 -0.40 22.07 6.42
CA ASP A 315 0.66 21.44 7.18
C ASP A 315 0.35 21.54 8.68
N ALA A 316 0.19 20.41 9.35
CA ALA A 316 -0.15 20.33 10.77
C ALA A 316 0.88 21.06 11.67
N GLY A 317 2.14 21.15 11.24
CA GLY A 317 3.20 21.87 11.95
C GLY A 317 3.12 23.40 11.85
N THR A 318 2.31 23.94 10.92
CA THR A 318 2.18 25.39 10.68
C THR A 318 0.87 25.90 11.31
N LEU A 319 0.82 25.99 12.66
CA LEU A 319 -0.39 26.28 13.41
C LEU A 319 -1.14 27.53 12.94
N ASP A 320 -0.43 28.63 12.66
CA ASP A 320 -1.05 29.91 12.24
C ASP A 320 -1.79 29.84 10.91
N ALA A 321 -1.54 28.78 10.12
CA ALA A 321 -2.23 28.59 8.83
C ALA A 321 -3.63 27.96 8.98
N TRP A 322 -3.89 27.30 10.11
CA TRP A 322 -5.12 26.51 10.22
C TRP A 322 -5.82 26.59 11.58
N TRP A 323 -5.11 26.85 12.67
CA TRP A 323 -5.65 26.84 14.01
C TRP A 323 -6.19 28.23 14.42
N ASP A 324 -7.44 28.27 14.88
CA ASP A 324 -8.13 29.49 15.32
C ASP A 324 -7.97 29.80 16.83
N LYS A 325 -7.06 29.06 17.51
CA LYS A 325 -6.77 29.10 18.95
C LYS A 325 -7.80 28.40 19.84
N THR A 326 -8.82 27.75 19.26
CA THR A 326 -9.71 26.86 20.02
C THR A 326 -8.95 25.60 20.39
N PRO A 327 -8.83 25.25 21.68
CA PRO A 327 -8.10 24.04 22.09
C PRO A 327 -8.91 22.78 21.73
N PHE A 328 -8.18 21.69 21.48
CA PHE A 328 -8.77 20.38 21.16
C PHE A 328 -8.75 19.49 22.40
N ASP A 329 -9.89 18.85 22.71
CA ASP A 329 -9.99 17.87 23.80
C ASP A 329 -9.29 16.56 23.44
N ARG A 330 -9.30 16.21 22.16
CA ARG A 330 -8.67 14.99 21.62
C ARG A 330 -7.92 15.30 20.32
N ILE A 331 -6.70 14.80 20.23
CA ILE A 331 -5.89 14.96 19.03
C ILE A 331 -5.39 13.57 18.59
N LEU A 332 -5.71 13.17 17.37
CA LEU A 332 -5.08 12.04 16.71
C LEU A 332 -3.97 12.55 15.80
N LEU A 333 -2.74 12.15 16.06
CA LEU A 333 -1.60 12.42 15.19
C LEU A 333 -1.14 11.12 14.50
N ASP A 334 -1.61 10.90 13.26
CA ASP A 334 -1.11 9.81 12.40
C ASP A 334 0.06 10.31 11.55
N ALA A 335 1.16 10.62 12.22
CA ALA A 335 2.31 11.30 11.64
C ALA A 335 2.94 10.53 10.47
N PRO A 336 3.54 11.23 9.48
CA PRO A 336 4.36 10.59 8.46
C PRO A 336 5.44 9.71 9.08
N CYS A 337 5.54 8.45 8.62
CA CYS A 337 6.50 7.50 9.16
C CYS A 337 7.23 6.72 8.05
N SER A 338 8.19 5.87 8.43
CA SER A 338 8.90 5.00 7.48
C SER A 338 7.98 4.00 6.77
N ALA A 339 6.83 3.72 7.35
CA ALA A 339 5.86 2.73 6.92
C ALA A 339 6.43 1.29 6.87
N THR A 340 7.53 1.01 7.57
CA THR A 340 8.14 -0.34 7.61
C THR A 340 7.24 -1.39 8.26
N GLY A 341 6.30 -0.99 9.11
CA GLY A 341 5.28 -1.88 9.68
C GLY A 341 4.20 -2.34 8.69
N VAL A 342 4.13 -1.75 7.48
CA VAL A 342 3.14 -2.12 6.46
C VAL A 342 3.77 -2.65 5.16
N ILE A 343 5.04 -3.07 5.20
CA ILE A 343 5.76 -3.67 4.04
C ILE A 343 4.97 -4.85 3.45
N ARG A 344 4.31 -5.63 4.29
CA ARG A 344 3.46 -6.75 3.88
C ARG A 344 2.40 -6.32 2.84
N ARG A 345 1.84 -5.10 2.98
CA ARG A 345 0.84 -4.51 2.08
C ARG A 345 1.47 -3.62 1.00
N HIS A 346 2.60 -2.99 1.31
CA HIS A 346 3.31 -2.04 0.47
C HIS A 346 4.76 -2.48 0.27
N PRO A 347 5.01 -3.54 -0.53
CA PRO A 347 6.34 -4.13 -0.68
C PRO A 347 7.36 -3.21 -1.38
N ASP A 348 6.90 -2.19 -2.08
CA ASP A 348 7.71 -1.13 -2.68
C ASP A 348 8.51 -0.33 -1.63
N ILE A 349 8.09 -0.33 -0.37
CA ILE A 349 8.82 0.29 0.75
C ILE A 349 10.25 -0.28 0.86
N LYS A 350 10.45 -1.57 0.62
CA LYS A 350 11.78 -2.20 0.61
C LYS A 350 12.75 -1.56 -0.40
N ILE A 351 12.22 -0.93 -1.43
CA ILE A 351 12.98 -0.32 -2.54
C ILE A 351 13.07 1.19 -2.35
N LEU A 352 11.96 1.80 -1.95
CA LEU A 352 11.83 3.26 -1.89
C LEU A 352 12.50 3.87 -0.66
N ARG A 353 12.47 3.18 0.49
CA ARG A 353 13.04 3.70 1.74
C ARG A 353 14.56 3.58 1.76
N LYS A 354 15.18 4.59 2.36
CA LYS A 354 16.63 4.70 2.58
C LYS A 354 16.91 4.83 4.08
N PRO A 355 18.11 4.47 4.54
CA PRO A 355 18.49 4.66 5.95
C PRO A 355 18.27 6.10 6.45
N SER A 356 18.61 7.10 5.63
CA SER A 356 18.47 8.52 5.97
C SER A 356 17.03 8.99 6.15
N ASP A 357 16.03 8.22 5.68
CA ASP A 357 14.62 8.59 5.84
C ASP A 357 14.15 8.38 7.30
N ILE A 358 14.78 7.44 8.03
CA ILE A 358 14.39 7.13 9.40
C ILE A 358 14.61 8.36 10.30
N ASP A 359 15.80 8.94 10.28
CA ASP A 359 16.15 10.09 11.09
C ASP A 359 15.33 11.33 10.73
N LYS A 360 15.15 11.58 9.43
CA LYS A 360 14.34 12.70 8.93
C LYS A 360 12.88 12.60 9.37
N LEU A 361 12.28 11.41 9.25
CA LEU A 361 10.90 11.20 9.65
C LEU A 361 10.73 11.30 11.17
N SER A 362 11.70 10.82 11.95
CA SER A 362 11.71 10.97 13.41
C SER A 362 11.71 12.46 13.82
N GLN A 363 12.51 13.29 13.15
CA GLN A 363 12.54 14.74 13.40
C GLN A 363 11.19 15.40 13.05
N ILE A 364 10.59 15.02 11.93
CA ILE A 364 9.25 15.52 11.53
C ILE A 364 8.21 15.13 12.59
N GLN A 365 8.22 13.88 13.05
CA GLN A 365 7.31 13.38 14.08
C GLN A 365 7.45 14.17 15.39
N ALA A 366 8.69 14.38 15.85
CA ALA A 366 8.97 15.18 17.06
C ALA A 366 8.44 16.61 16.91
N THR A 367 8.72 17.27 15.78
CA THR A 367 8.23 18.62 15.50
C THR A 367 6.70 18.68 15.48
N LEU A 368 6.04 17.74 14.82
CA LEU A 368 4.56 17.70 14.78
C LEU A 368 3.98 17.51 16.18
N LEU A 369 4.54 16.59 16.97
CA LEU A 369 4.11 16.35 18.34
C LEU A 369 4.23 17.62 19.20
N GLU A 370 5.39 18.28 19.18
CA GLU A 370 5.61 19.52 19.94
C GLU A 370 4.66 20.66 19.51
N ARG A 371 4.39 20.78 18.21
CA ARG A 371 3.46 21.80 17.70
C ARG A 371 2.02 21.52 18.11
N LEU A 372 1.56 20.29 17.90
CA LEU A 372 0.17 19.93 18.22
C LEU A 372 -0.10 19.91 19.71
N TRP A 373 0.92 19.61 20.54
CA TRP A 373 0.79 19.73 22.00
C TRP A 373 0.34 21.11 22.47
N GLN A 374 0.72 22.18 21.75
CA GLN A 374 0.32 23.55 22.06
C GLN A 374 -1.17 23.82 21.79
N THR A 375 -1.83 22.96 21.04
CA THR A 375 -3.24 23.09 20.68
C THR A 375 -4.15 22.23 21.57
N LEU A 376 -3.56 21.41 22.47
CA LEU A 376 -4.28 20.52 23.35
C LEU A 376 -4.93 21.29 24.50
N ALA A 377 -6.17 20.94 24.83
CA ALA A 377 -6.87 21.46 26.00
C ALA A 377 -6.24 20.93 27.31
N ASN A 378 -6.51 21.59 28.41
CA ASN A 378 -6.18 21.03 29.73
C ASN A 378 -6.91 19.67 29.90
N GLU A 379 -6.18 18.66 30.39
CA GLU A 379 -6.69 17.28 30.50
C GLU A 379 -7.05 16.61 29.16
N GLY A 380 -6.66 17.22 28.05
CA GLY A 380 -6.84 16.62 26.71
C GLY A 380 -5.91 15.42 26.48
N ILE A 381 -6.23 14.60 25.47
CA ILE A 381 -5.46 13.41 25.07
C ILE A 381 -4.92 13.62 23.64
N LEU A 382 -3.64 13.36 23.45
CA LEU A 382 -2.95 13.32 22.15
C LEU A 382 -2.31 11.95 21.95
#